data_b2c588b26def34925f8f3b823e940470
#
_entry.id   b2c588b26def34925f8f3b823e940470
#
_cell.length_a   1.000
_cell.length_b   1.000
_cell.length_c   1.000
_cell.angle_alpha   90.00
_cell.angle_beta   90.00
_cell.angle_gamma   90.00
#
_symmetry.space_group_name_H-M   'P 1'
#
loop_
_entity.id
_entity.type
_entity.pdbx_description
1 polymer ?
#
loop_
_entity_poly.entity_id
_entity_poly.type
_entity_poly.pdbx_seq_one_letter_code
_entity_poly.pdbx_strand_id
1 'polypeptide(L)'
;MDTILRMAREAARVADSKKAEDIAVLDLRNISSITDSFVICSVTNNRQAKAIAQEIEERMRKLGLRLDHMEGYPDSNWILMDYTDLVIHIFTKEMRQYYDLEHLWGDAPKVDLDG
;
A
#
# COMPACT_ATOMS: atom_id res chain seq x y z
N MET A 1 8.93 16.29 -8.87
CA MET A 1 8.02 15.42 -8.12
C MET A 1 8.76 14.20 -7.64
N ASP A 2 8.47 13.78 -6.44
CA ASP A 2 9.11 12.60 -5.85
C ASP A 2 8.69 11.33 -6.56
N THR A 3 9.68 10.53 -6.99
CA THR A 3 9.42 9.29 -7.72
C THR A 3 8.66 8.28 -6.87
N ILE A 4 8.99 8.19 -5.57
CA ILE A 4 8.33 7.22 -4.69
C ILE A 4 6.86 7.58 -4.48
N LEU A 5 6.53 8.86 -4.33
CA LEU A 5 5.13 9.25 -4.21
C LEU A 5 4.35 8.98 -5.50
N ARG A 6 4.98 9.11 -6.65
CA ARG A 6 4.35 8.74 -7.92
C ARG A 6 4.06 7.24 -7.96
N MET A 7 5.01 6.42 -7.52
CA MET A 7 4.81 4.97 -7.46
C MET A 7 3.72 4.61 -6.47
N ALA A 8 3.68 5.30 -5.31
CA ALA A 8 2.63 5.08 -4.32
C ALA A 8 1.25 5.38 -4.90
N ARG A 9 1.11 6.47 -5.64
CA ARG A 9 -0.15 6.82 -6.31
C ARG A 9 -0.55 5.78 -7.35
N GLU A 10 0.43 5.26 -8.11
CA GLU A 10 0.14 4.20 -9.09
C GLU A 10 -0.38 2.94 -8.40
N ALA A 11 0.24 2.55 -7.28
CA ALA A 11 -0.25 1.40 -6.51
C ALA A 11 -1.67 1.64 -6.01
N ALA A 12 -1.94 2.85 -5.52
CA ALA A 12 -3.28 3.21 -5.04
C ALA A 12 -4.31 3.15 -6.19
N ARG A 13 -3.95 3.59 -7.38
CA ARG A 13 -4.84 3.51 -8.54
C ARG A 13 -5.16 2.08 -8.93
N VAL A 14 -4.17 1.19 -8.84
CA VAL A 14 -4.40 -0.24 -9.08
C VAL A 14 -5.39 -0.79 -8.06
N ALA A 15 -5.18 -0.48 -6.77
CA ALA A 15 -6.07 -0.92 -5.71
C ALA A 15 -7.50 -0.41 -5.96
N ASP A 16 -7.64 0.84 -6.35
CA ASP A 16 -8.93 1.44 -6.64
C ASP A 16 -9.61 0.74 -7.82
N SER A 17 -8.87 0.43 -8.87
CA SER A 17 -9.40 -0.24 -10.04
C SER A 17 -9.91 -1.64 -9.72
N LYS A 18 -9.39 -2.25 -8.65
CA LYS A 18 -9.81 -3.57 -8.16
C LYS A 18 -10.79 -3.46 -7.00
N LYS A 19 -11.38 -2.30 -6.78
CA LYS A 19 -12.45 -2.04 -5.82
C LYS A 19 -12.03 -2.12 -4.36
N ALA A 20 -10.76 -1.87 -4.06
CA ALA A 20 -10.33 -1.70 -2.69
C ALA A 20 -10.98 -0.46 -2.09
N GLU A 21 -11.16 -0.47 -0.78
CA GLU A 21 -11.82 0.62 -0.06
C GLU A 21 -10.82 1.30 0.88
N ASP A 22 -11.16 2.52 1.29
CA ASP A 22 -10.40 3.28 2.28
C ASP A 22 -8.90 3.35 1.94
N ILE A 23 -8.61 3.68 0.68
CA ILE A 23 -7.24 3.75 0.19
C ILE A 23 -6.59 5.02 0.72
N ALA A 24 -5.45 4.87 1.36
CA ALA A 24 -4.69 6.01 1.88
C ALA A 24 -3.24 5.89 1.44
N VAL A 25 -2.65 7.01 1.05
CA VAL A 25 -1.22 7.13 0.79
C VAL A 25 -0.66 8.09 1.84
N LEU A 26 0.30 7.61 2.61
CA LEU A 26 0.93 8.41 3.66
C LEU A 26 2.34 8.80 3.24
N ASP A 27 2.68 10.07 3.46
CA ASP A 27 4.03 10.58 3.23
C ASP A 27 4.80 10.50 4.55
N LEU A 28 5.78 9.62 4.61
CA LEU A 28 6.54 9.36 5.83
C LEU A 28 7.96 9.95 5.77
N ARG A 29 8.29 10.72 4.74
CA ARG A 29 9.66 11.18 4.51
C ARG A 29 10.24 12.00 5.66
N ASN A 30 9.40 12.72 6.37
CA ASN A 30 9.86 13.56 7.50
C ASN A 30 9.63 12.93 8.86
N ILE A 31 9.10 11.70 8.90
CA ILE A 31 8.70 11.03 10.14
C ILE A 31 9.46 9.73 10.34
N SER A 32 9.71 8.99 9.25
CA SER A 32 10.34 7.68 9.31
C SER A 32 11.68 7.68 8.57
N SER A 33 12.67 7.04 9.15
CA SER A 33 13.96 6.80 8.49
C SER A 33 14.01 5.48 7.75
N ILE A 34 12.93 4.67 7.83
CA ILE A 34 12.89 3.33 7.28
C ILE A 34 12.29 3.30 5.88
N THR A 35 11.22 4.06 5.67
CA THR A 35 10.51 4.08 4.40
C THR A 35 9.97 5.48 4.13
N ASP A 36 9.77 5.81 2.86
CA ASP A 36 9.28 7.13 2.45
C ASP A 36 7.77 7.20 2.37
N SER A 37 7.09 6.10 2.13
CA SER A 37 5.65 6.13 1.95
C SER A 37 4.99 4.79 2.29
N PHE A 38 3.77 4.87 2.82
CA PHE A 38 2.87 3.72 2.95
C PHE A 38 1.70 3.92 2.01
N VAL A 39 1.24 2.82 1.41
CA VAL A 39 -0.08 2.73 0.78
C VAL A 39 -0.87 1.72 1.58
N ILE A 40 -2.05 2.10 2.04
CA ILE A 40 -2.90 1.23 2.85
C ILE A 40 -4.26 1.14 2.18
N CYS A 41 -4.79 -0.06 2.04
CA CYS A 41 -6.15 -0.24 1.53
C CYS A 41 -6.85 -1.40 2.22
N SER A 42 -8.16 -1.43 2.12
CA SER A 42 -9.01 -2.46 2.71
C SER A 42 -9.68 -3.27 1.62
N VAL A 43 -9.85 -4.56 1.89
CA VAL A 43 -10.54 -5.47 0.98
C VAL A 43 -11.61 -6.25 1.75
N THR A 44 -12.55 -6.83 1.03
CA THR A 44 -13.64 -7.59 1.63
C THR A 44 -13.33 -9.08 1.75
N ASN A 45 -12.36 -9.59 0.98
CA ASN A 45 -12.02 -11.00 1.04
C ASN A 45 -10.59 -11.23 0.59
N ASN A 46 -10.10 -12.43 0.86
CA ASN A 46 -8.70 -12.80 0.61
C ASN A 46 -8.37 -12.90 -0.88
N ARG A 47 -9.34 -13.31 -1.70
CA ARG A 47 -9.14 -13.38 -3.14
C ARG A 47 -8.88 -12.00 -3.74
N GLN A 48 -9.64 -11.01 -3.27
CA GLN A 48 -9.46 -9.63 -3.70
C GLN A 48 -8.06 -9.12 -3.31
N ALA A 49 -7.63 -9.43 -2.08
CA ALA A 49 -6.30 -9.05 -1.62
C ALA A 49 -5.21 -9.60 -2.52
N LYS A 50 -5.29 -10.88 -2.88
CA LYS A 50 -4.30 -11.51 -3.75
C LYS A 50 -4.30 -10.89 -5.15
N ALA A 51 -5.47 -10.64 -5.69
CA ALA A 51 -5.58 -10.04 -7.03
C ALA A 51 -4.94 -8.65 -7.06
N ILE A 52 -5.17 -7.85 -6.02
CA ILE A 52 -4.58 -6.51 -5.91
C ILE A 52 -3.06 -6.62 -5.80
N ALA A 53 -2.55 -7.51 -4.95
CA ALA A 53 -1.11 -7.67 -4.76
C ALA A 53 -0.43 -8.05 -6.08
N GLN A 54 -1.01 -8.99 -6.83
CA GLN A 54 -0.45 -9.42 -8.11
C GLN A 54 -0.44 -8.30 -9.13
N GLU A 55 -1.52 -7.54 -9.21
CA GLU A 55 -1.62 -6.45 -10.18
C GLU A 55 -0.67 -5.30 -9.82
N ILE A 56 -0.54 -5.00 -8.54
CA ILE A 56 0.42 -3.99 -8.09
C ILE A 56 1.84 -4.41 -8.44
N GLU A 57 2.20 -5.66 -8.16
CA GLU A 57 3.54 -6.15 -8.46
C GLU A 57 3.85 -6.03 -9.94
N GLU A 58 2.90 -6.42 -10.79
CA GLU A 58 3.09 -6.32 -12.23
C GLU A 58 3.26 -4.87 -12.69
N ARG A 59 2.41 -3.97 -12.17
CA ARG A 59 2.50 -2.55 -12.52
C ARG A 59 3.82 -1.94 -12.06
N MET A 60 4.24 -2.22 -10.83
CA MET A 60 5.48 -1.68 -10.30
C MET A 60 6.69 -2.20 -11.09
N ARG A 61 6.66 -3.48 -11.48
CA ARG A 61 7.75 -4.04 -12.29
C ARG A 61 7.85 -3.35 -13.64
N LYS A 62 6.72 -3.04 -14.27
CA LYS A 62 6.71 -2.30 -15.54
C LYS A 62 7.26 -0.90 -15.39
N LEU A 63 7.10 -0.30 -14.21
CA LEU A 63 7.61 1.02 -13.92
C LEU A 63 9.06 1.02 -13.41
N GLY A 64 9.67 -0.17 -13.36
CA GLY A 64 11.06 -0.30 -12.94
C GLY A 64 11.29 -0.46 -11.45
N LEU A 65 10.24 -0.67 -10.67
CA LEU A 65 10.36 -0.83 -9.23
C LEU A 65 10.28 -2.31 -8.87
N ARG A 66 11.32 -2.80 -8.19
CA ARG A 66 11.45 -4.22 -7.87
C ARG A 66 10.98 -4.51 -6.46
N LEU A 67 10.12 -5.52 -6.33
CA LEU A 67 9.65 -6.01 -5.04
C LEU A 67 10.81 -6.64 -4.28
N ASP A 68 11.07 -6.13 -3.08
CA ASP A 68 12.12 -6.67 -2.23
C ASP A 68 11.60 -7.85 -1.40
N HIS A 69 10.39 -7.72 -0.86
CA HIS A 69 9.86 -8.69 0.09
C HIS A 69 8.34 -8.65 0.13
N MET A 70 7.70 -9.80 0.24
CA MET A 70 6.25 -9.88 0.41
C MET A 70 5.92 -10.83 1.57
N GLU A 71 5.04 -10.39 2.47
CA GLU A 71 4.58 -11.21 3.58
C GLU A 71 3.07 -11.29 3.60
N GLY A 72 2.57 -12.37 4.19
CA GLY A 72 1.14 -12.55 4.43
C GLY A 72 0.34 -13.02 3.24
N TYR A 73 0.98 -13.31 2.11
CA TYR A 73 0.28 -13.67 0.90
C TYR A 73 -0.57 -14.96 1.03
N PRO A 74 -0.08 -16.04 1.67
CA PRO A 74 -0.89 -17.26 1.76
C PRO A 74 -2.23 -17.07 2.48
N ASP A 75 -2.22 -16.36 3.62
CA ASP A 75 -3.45 -16.10 4.38
C ASP A 75 -4.25 -14.93 3.81
N SER A 76 -3.53 -13.94 3.30
CA SER A 76 -4.11 -12.75 2.66
C SER A 76 -5.02 -11.91 3.54
N ASN A 77 -4.88 -12.00 4.87
CA ASN A 77 -5.57 -11.11 5.79
C ASN A 77 -4.85 -9.77 5.92
N TRP A 78 -3.55 -9.81 5.76
CA TRP A 78 -2.69 -8.63 5.72
C TRP A 78 -1.51 -8.98 4.82
N ILE A 79 -1.54 -8.46 3.60
CA ILE A 79 -0.42 -8.63 2.67
C ILE A 79 0.44 -7.37 2.76
N LEU A 80 1.72 -7.58 3.02
CA LEU A 80 2.71 -6.52 3.06
C LEU A 80 3.63 -6.68 1.86
N MET A 81 3.73 -5.63 1.04
CA MET A 81 4.62 -5.60 -0.12
C MET A 81 5.68 -4.54 0.12
N ASP A 82 6.90 -4.98 0.37
CA ASP A 82 8.01 -4.10 0.72
C ASP A 82 8.85 -3.80 -0.51
N TYR A 83 8.83 -2.53 -0.91
CA TYR A 83 9.66 -1.99 -2.00
C TYR A 83 10.77 -1.11 -1.47
N THR A 84 11.12 -1.27 -0.19
CA THR A 84 12.14 -0.52 0.53
C THR A 84 11.70 0.92 0.87
N ASP A 85 11.58 1.78 -0.11
CA ASP A 85 11.15 3.17 0.12
C ASP A 85 9.63 3.33 0.07
N LEU A 86 8.93 2.29 -0.29
CA LEU A 86 7.48 2.24 -0.38
C LEU A 86 7.03 0.91 0.19
N VAL A 87 6.10 0.92 1.13
CA VAL A 87 5.50 -0.29 1.67
C VAL A 87 4.00 -0.23 1.44
N ILE A 88 3.45 -1.29 0.85
CA ILE A 88 2.04 -1.38 0.55
C ILE A 88 1.41 -2.38 1.51
N HIS A 89 0.32 -1.95 2.17
CA HIS A 89 -0.42 -2.77 3.12
C HIS A 89 -1.83 -3.02 2.58
N ILE A 90 -2.15 -4.27 2.34
CA ILE A 90 -3.49 -4.67 1.90
C ILE A 90 -4.11 -5.47 3.03
N PHE A 91 -5.13 -4.90 3.67
CA PHE A 91 -5.78 -5.51 4.84
C PHE A 91 -7.19 -5.92 4.51
N THR A 92 -7.65 -7.04 5.11
CA THR A 92 -9.10 -7.20 5.26
C THR A 92 -9.58 -6.08 6.21
N LYS A 93 -10.86 -5.74 6.12
CA LYS A 93 -11.41 -4.66 6.94
C LYS A 93 -11.20 -4.90 8.44
N GLU A 94 -11.33 -6.14 8.87
CA GLU A 94 -11.14 -6.49 10.27
C GLU A 94 -9.70 -6.26 10.73
N MET A 95 -8.75 -6.68 9.91
CA MET A 95 -7.33 -6.55 10.27
C MET A 95 -6.89 -5.10 10.26
N ARG A 96 -7.45 -4.28 9.36
CA ARG A 96 -7.11 -2.86 9.33
C ARG A 96 -7.52 -2.17 10.63
N GLN A 97 -8.70 -2.47 11.12
CA GLN A 97 -9.15 -1.92 12.41
C GLN A 97 -8.27 -2.40 13.56
N TYR A 98 -7.91 -3.66 13.53
CA TYR A 98 -7.11 -4.26 14.60
C TYR A 98 -5.73 -3.62 14.70
N TYR A 99 -5.03 -3.47 13.59
CA TYR A 99 -3.67 -2.92 13.59
C TYR A 99 -3.62 -1.40 13.59
N ASP A 100 -4.59 -0.75 12.96
CA ASP A 100 -4.76 0.70 12.95
C ASP A 100 -3.45 1.47 12.71
N LEU A 101 -2.78 1.13 11.60
CA LEU A 101 -1.51 1.79 11.25
C LEU A 101 -1.66 3.30 11.05
N GLU A 102 -2.83 3.72 10.60
CA GLU A 102 -3.09 5.14 10.37
C GLU A 102 -3.08 5.93 11.68
N HIS A 103 -3.53 5.31 12.77
CA HIS A 103 -3.47 5.94 14.08
C HIS A 103 -2.02 6.04 14.55
N LEU A 104 -1.25 4.97 14.35
CA LEU A 104 0.16 4.94 14.72
C LEU A 104 0.96 6.02 13.99
N TRP A 105 0.60 6.28 12.73
CA TRP A 105 1.24 7.30 11.90
C TRP A 105 0.35 8.52 11.71
N GLY A 106 -0.40 8.89 12.76
CA GLY A 106 -1.42 9.95 12.67
C GLY A 106 -0.90 11.31 12.24
N ASP A 107 0.39 11.58 12.45
CA ASP A 107 1.00 12.86 12.07
C ASP A 107 1.47 12.86 10.60
N ALA A 108 1.41 11.72 9.93
CA ALA A 108 1.87 11.64 8.55
C ALA A 108 0.88 12.33 7.60
N PRO A 109 1.35 13.20 6.72
CA PRO A 109 0.47 13.81 5.72
C PRO A 109 -0.11 12.75 4.79
N LYS A 110 -1.38 12.88 4.47
CA LYS A 110 -2.04 12.05 3.48
C LYS A 110 -1.85 12.68 2.11
N VAL A 111 -1.46 11.86 1.14
CA VAL A 111 -1.23 12.33 -0.22
C VAL A 111 -2.54 12.27 -0.98
N ASP A 112 -2.85 13.34 -1.73
CA ASP A 112 -4.02 13.38 -2.60
C ASP A 112 -3.82 12.43 -3.77
N LEU A 113 -4.76 11.49 -3.93
CA LEU A 113 -4.67 10.49 -4.99
C LEU A 113 -4.93 11.07 -6.37
N ASP A 114 -5.68 12.16 -6.43
CA ASP A 114 -6.04 12.82 -7.70
C ASP A 114 -5.01 13.86 -8.13
N GLY A 115 -4.11 14.18 -7.25
CA GLY A 115 -3.11 15.24 -7.48
C GLY A 115 -1.83 14.82 -8.25
#